data_03dabe8bd318f9d7c503400b2bf1d3e8
#
_entry.id   03dabe8bd318f9d7c503400b2bf1d3e8
#
_cell.length_a   1.000
_cell.length_b   1.000
_cell.length_c   1.000
_cell.angle_alpha   90.00
_cell.angle_beta   90.00
_cell.angle_gamma   90.00
#
_symmetry.space_group_name_H-M   'P 1'
#
loop_
_entity.id
_entity.type
_entity.pdbx_description
1 polymer ?
#
loop_
_entity_poly.entity_id
_entity_poly.type
_entity_poly.pdbx_seq_one_letter_code
_entity_poly.pdbx_strand_id
1 'polypeptide(L)'
;MSRDASHDEPGWIPYTSRMSPVTPPSGTADRIRGGKLSGFWQRISEGRRLDELWLQFTADARASYGFYMTDAVAEDMVNRRGRPRFVRIAKTLFWSLVMKLTPARRVLLILAFVLLVGSGFHFEFGNDVKGDFNFTFVTVMLLLLLLALELADKVTMKRDLEIAREIQTWLVPSKPPEVAGADIAFASRPQNSVAGDYYDAFYPTLSAEENGKLMLVIADVAGKSIPAALLMATLQASLRTIAGEGSPLGELIVRLNRYASAHSLDGRRFTTAVLAEYEPATRRLVYVNAGHNPPILRRANGATEKLEAGGLPLGIDAGAVYETAAIELKSGDALIFYTDGVVEAFDENAQEFGNDRWLDAIRALPDWGAQESLQFLMKRVDDFVGLTRQSDDITCLVVRSK
;
A
#
# COMPACT_ATOMS: atom_id res chain seq x y z
N MET A 1 -26.37 -40.87 27.65
CA MET A 1 -24.96 -40.62 28.01
C MET A 1 -24.41 -39.59 27.05
N SER A 2 -24.30 -38.40 27.57
CA SER A 2 -23.86 -37.17 26.94
C SER A 2 -22.38 -37.25 26.54
N ARG A 3 -22.01 -36.76 25.35
CA ARG A 3 -20.67 -36.27 25.04
C ARG A 3 -20.80 -34.93 24.34
N ASP A 4 -20.49 -33.91 25.12
CA ASP A 4 -20.17 -32.57 24.67
C ASP A 4 -18.99 -32.63 23.70
N ALA A 5 -19.16 -32.04 22.53
CA ALA A 5 -18.07 -31.66 21.61
C ALA A 5 -17.95 -30.13 21.68
N SER A 6 -17.00 -29.66 22.48
CA SER A 6 -16.59 -28.28 22.50
C SER A 6 -15.94 -27.96 21.17
N HIS A 7 -16.57 -27.10 20.37
CA HIS A 7 -15.96 -26.43 19.22
C HIS A 7 -14.99 -25.35 19.73
N ASP A 8 -13.71 -25.63 19.67
CA ASP A 8 -12.68 -24.60 19.72
C ASP A 8 -12.69 -23.83 18.38
N GLU A 9 -13.28 -22.66 18.39
CA GLU A 9 -13.13 -21.70 17.30
C GLU A 9 -11.70 -21.18 17.30
N PRO A 10 -10.99 -21.17 16.14
CA PRO A 10 -9.68 -20.54 16.05
C PRO A 10 -9.87 -19.01 16.13
N GLY A 11 -9.38 -18.42 17.22
CA GLY A 11 -9.42 -16.98 17.47
C GLY A 11 -8.74 -16.19 16.35
N TRP A 12 -9.54 -15.48 15.60
CA TRP A 12 -9.10 -14.46 14.65
C TRP A 12 -8.44 -13.32 15.42
N ILE A 13 -7.17 -13.08 15.18
CA ILE A 13 -6.50 -11.85 15.62
C ILE A 13 -6.63 -10.87 14.46
N PRO A 14 -7.51 -9.87 14.52
CA PRO A 14 -7.52 -8.79 13.52
C PRO A 14 -6.23 -7.99 13.69
N TYR A 15 -5.48 -7.83 12.61
CA TYR A 15 -4.32 -6.93 12.54
C TYR A 15 -4.82 -5.49 12.52
N THR A 16 -5.26 -5.01 13.68
CA THR A 16 -5.40 -3.58 13.95
C THR A 16 -4.05 -3.12 14.44
N SER A 17 -3.54 -2.04 13.85
CA SER A 17 -2.38 -1.30 14.31
C SER A 17 -2.40 -1.17 15.85
N ARG A 18 -1.74 -2.06 16.57
CA ARG A 18 -1.50 -1.89 18.01
C ARG A 18 -0.40 -0.85 18.17
N MET A 19 -0.81 0.40 18.25
CA MET A 19 -0.11 1.31 19.13
C MET A 19 -0.24 0.71 20.53
N SER A 20 0.86 0.23 21.09
CA SER A 20 0.94 -0.17 22.49
C SER A 20 0.46 1.00 23.34
N PRO A 21 -0.45 0.80 24.30
CA PRO A 21 -0.81 1.87 25.22
C PRO A 21 0.44 2.17 26.05
N VAL A 22 0.98 3.36 25.88
CA VAL A 22 1.95 3.94 26.81
C VAL A 22 1.21 4.07 28.14
N THR A 23 1.57 3.25 29.12
CA THR A 23 1.11 3.38 30.50
C THR A 23 1.57 4.76 31.02
N PRO A 24 0.63 5.67 31.41
CA PRO A 24 1.03 6.92 32.01
C PRO A 24 1.65 6.65 33.39
N PRO A 25 2.66 7.42 33.80
CA PRO A 25 3.20 7.33 35.15
C PRO A 25 2.11 7.68 36.16
N SER A 26 2.04 6.90 37.24
CA SER A 26 1.15 7.14 38.39
C SER A 26 1.48 8.48 39.06
N GLY A 27 0.75 9.49 38.69
CA GLY A 27 0.79 10.82 39.33
C GLY A 27 -0.64 11.25 39.67
N THR A 28 -0.89 11.40 40.95
CA THR A 28 -2.00 12.05 41.67
C THR A 28 -3.15 12.59 40.83
N ALA A 29 -4.31 11.95 41.02
CA ALA A 29 -5.59 12.34 40.44
C ALA A 29 -6.05 13.71 41.01
N ASP A 30 -5.82 14.78 40.29
CA ASP A 30 -6.59 15.97 40.40
C ASP A 30 -7.89 15.83 39.61
N ARG A 31 -9.00 15.60 40.31
CA ARG A 31 -10.35 15.59 39.76
C ARG A 31 -10.74 17.02 39.36
N ILE A 32 -10.32 17.45 38.18
CA ILE A 32 -10.90 18.62 37.53
C ILE A 32 -12.23 18.16 36.93
N ARG A 33 -13.34 18.71 37.44
CA ARG A 33 -14.68 18.62 36.87
C ARG A 33 -14.65 19.18 35.43
N GLY A 34 -14.33 18.34 34.46
CA GLY A 34 -14.42 18.67 33.05
C GLY A 34 -15.90 18.77 32.65
N GLY A 35 -16.34 19.95 32.26
CA GLY A 35 -17.71 20.18 31.77
C GLY A 35 -18.00 19.41 30.47
N LYS A 36 -19.26 19.34 30.05
CA LYS A 36 -19.73 18.68 28.81
C LYS A 36 -18.92 19.02 27.55
N LEU A 37 -18.27 20.20 27.54
CA LEU A 37 -17.39 20.69 26.48
C LEU A 37 -16.04 19.96 26.41
N SER A 38 -15.42 19.57 27.52
CA SER A 38 -14.15 18.85 27.52
C SER A 38 -14.30 17.41 27.03
N GLY A 39 -15.42 16.75 27.38
CA GLY A 39 -15.74 15.42 26.87
C GLY A 39 -16.15 15.41 25.38
N PHE A 40 -16.70 16.53 24.89
CA PHE A 40 -16.96 16.74 23.46
C PHE A 40 -15.66 16.96 22.68
N TRP A 41 -14.78 17.83 23.21
CA TRP A 41 -13.47 18.08 22.62
C TRP A 41 -12.59 16.82 22.57
N GLN A 42 -12.54 16.04 23.64
CA GLN A 42 -11.82 14.77 23.68
C GLN A 42 -12.31 13.75 22.62
N ARG A 43 -13.63 13.74 22.35
CA ARG A 43 -14.20 12.87 21.29
C ARG A 43 -13.86 13.34 19.89
N ILE A 44 -13.81 14.66 19.65
CA ILE A 44 -13.47 15.24 18.33
C ILE A 44 -11.98 15.16 18.05
N SER A 45 -11.14 15.44 19.04
CA SER A 45 -9.69 15.43 18.89
C SER A 45 -9.08 14.03 19.05
N GLU A 46 -9.89 13.00 19.36
CA GLU A 46 -9.40 11.66 19.72
C GLU A 46 -8.33 11.70 20.84
N GLY A 47 -8.40 12.72 21.71
CA GLY A 47 -7.42 12.94 22.77
C GLY A 47 -6.08 13.51 22.29
N ARG A 48 -5.92 13.86 21.02
CA ARG A 48 -4.69 14.44 20.47
C ARG A 48 -4.52 15.90 20.91
N ARG A 49 -3.27 16.33 21.04
CA ARG A 49 -2.91 17.71 21.36
C ARG A 49 -3.07 18.61 20.13
N LEU A 50 -3.25 19.92 20.36
CA LEU A 50 -3.44 20.89 19.27
C LEU A 50 -2.23 20.98 18.33
N ASP A 51 -1.03 20.79 18.83
CA ASP A 51 0.20 20.72 18.06
C ASP A 51 0.21 19.50 17.10
N GLU A 52 -0.22 18.32 17.57
CA GLU A 52 -0.36 17.11 16.75
C GLU A 52 -1.45 17.27 15.68
N LEU A 53 -2.60 17.86 16.03
CA LEU A 53 -3.66 18.16 15.07
C LEU A 53 -3.19 19.17 14.02
N TRP A 54 -2.39 20.15 14.40
CA TRP A 54 -1.81 21.12 13.46
C TRP A 54 -0.80 20.48 12.53
N LEU A 55 0.07 19.59 13.02
CA LEU A 55 1.00 18.83 12.20
C LEU A 55 0.25 17.93 11.21
N GLN A 56 -0.80 17.24 11.65
CA GLN A 56 -1.65 16.44 10.78
C GLN A 56 -2.33 17.30 9.70
N PHE A 57 -2.92 18.44 10.10
CA PHE A 57 -3.54 19.36 9.14
C PHE A 57 -2.56 19.88 8.10
N THR A 58 -1.35 20.26 8.51
CA THR A 58 -0.32 20.74 7.58
C THR A 58 0.22 19.64 6.67
N ALA A 59 0.31 18.39 7.15
CA ALA A 59 0.68 17.23 6.34
C ALA A 59 -0.41 16.91 5.30
N ASP A 60 -1.68 16.89 5.71
CA ASP A 60 -2.82 16.67 4.81
C ASP A 60 -2.94 17.80 3.77
N ALA A 61 -2.70 19.04 4.18
CA ALA A 61 -2.68 20.19 3.27
C ALA A 61 -1.54 20.10 2.24
N ARG A 62 -0.33 19.66 2.64
CA ARG A 62 0.79 19.44 1.72
C ARG A 62 0.51 18.29 0.75
N ALA A 63 -0.01 17.17 1.23
CA ALA A 63 -0.38 16.03 0.40
C ALA A 63 -1.45 16.41 -0.64
N SER A 64 -2.48 17.15 -0.21
CA SER A 64 -3.50 17.70 -1.11
C SER A 64 -2.92 18.69 -2.11
N TYR A 65 -2.04 19.60 -1.67
CA TYR A 65 -1.37 20.56 -2.54
C TYR A 65 -0.51 19.86 -3.60
N GLY A 66 0.29 18.84 -3.24
CA GLY A 66 1.08 18.04 -4.16
C GLY A 66 0.22 17.37 -5.23
N PHE A 67 -0.90 16.74 -4.82
CA PHE A 67 -1.83 16.07 -5.73
C PHE A 67 -2.50 17.03 -6.73
N TYR A 68 -2.87 18.25 -6.29
CA TYR A 68 -3.50 19.25 -7.16
C TYR A 68 -2.50 20.01 -8.03
N MET A 69 -1.23 20.12 -7.60
CA MET A 69 -0.20 20.82 -8.36
C MET A 69 0.37 19.99 -9.52
N THR A 70 0.39 18.67 -9.42
CA THR A 70 0.93 17.80 -10.48
C THR A 70 0.13 17.90 -11.78
N ASP A 71 -1.21 18.01 -11.68
CA ASP A 71 -2.08 18.12 -12.86
C ASP A 71 -2.16 19.55 -13.44
N ALA A 72 -1.99 20.58 -12.60
CA ALA A 72 -2.27 21.96 -12.98
C ALA A 72 -1.01 22.75 -13.39
N VAL A 73 0.18 22.34 -12.96
CA VAL A 73 1.44 23.09 -13.17
C VAL A 73 2.20 22.62 -14.40
N ALA A 74 1.96 21.38 -14.85
CA ALA A 74 2.58 20.88 -16.09
C ALA A 74 2.14 21.69 -17.33
N GLU A 75 0.91 22.20 -17.35
CA GLU A 75 0.36 22.93 -18.48
C GLU A 75 0.69 24.44 -18.48
N ASP A 76 0.89 25.06 -17.31
CA ASP A 76 0.96 26.54 -17.18
C ASP A 76 2.35 27.11 -16.88
N MET A 77 3.39 26.28 -16.65
CA MET A 77 4.78 26.76 -16.43
C MET A 77 5.47 27.26 -17.69
N VAL A 78 4.92 26.98 -18.88
CA VAL A 78 5.56 27.32 -20.16
C VAL A 78 5.24 28.73 -20.64
N ASN A 79 4.22 29.43 -20.13
CA ASN A 79 3.86 30.71 -20.72
C ASN A 79 3.36 31.80 -19.72
N ARG A 80 4.15 32.91 -19.66
CA ARG A 80 3.81 34.32 -19.39
C ARG A 80 4.10 34.94 -18.02
N ARG A 81 4.83 36.04 -18.09
CA ARG A 81 5.11 37.10 -17.09
C ARG A 81 3.85 37.94 -16.78
N GLY A 82 3.62 38.30 -15.51
CA GLY A 82 2.83 39.50 -15.23
C GLY A 82 1.77 39.52 -14.10
N ARG A 83 1.58 38.47 -13.27
CA ARG A 83 0.69 38.54 -12.09
C ARG A 83 1.32 37.90 -10.83
N PRO A 84 0.97 38.36 -9.61
CA PRO A 84 1.52 37.81 -8.40
C PRO A 84 1.24 36.29 -8.34
N ARG A 85 2.30 35.51 -8.15
CA ARG A 85 2.32 34.04 -8.20
C ARG A 85 1.21 33.40 -7.33
N PHE A 86 0.91 34.01 -6.19
CA PHE A 86 -0.09 33.54 -5.24
C PHE A 86 -1.52 33.56 -5.80
N VAL A 87 -1.95 34.66 -6.43
CA VAL A 87 -3.31 34.79 -6.99
C VAL A 87 -3.55 33.81 -8.14
N ARG A 88 -2.52 33.54 -8.93
CA ARG A 88 -2.60 32.59 -10.04
C ARG A 88 -2.74 31.16 -9.50
N ILE A 89 -1.90 30.79 -8.53
CA ILE A 89 -1.97 29.48 -7.86
C ILE A 89 -3.33 29.27 -7.20
N ALA A 90 -3.82 30.25 -6.46
CA ALA A 90 -5.15 30.20 -5.81
C ALA A 90 -6.29 30.04 -6.84
N LYS A 91 -6.23 30.75 -7.97
CA LYS A 91 -7.22 30.64 -9.04
C LYS A 91 -7.19 29.25 -9.70
N THR A 92 -5.99 28.74 -10.00
CA THR A 92 -5.84 27.41 -10.62
C THR A 92 -6.30 26.29 -9.68
N LEU A 93 -5.93 26.38 -8.40
CA LEU A 93 -6.41 25.43 -7.38
C LEU A 93 -7.94 25.48 -7.22
N PHE A 94 -8.52 26.69 -7.12
CA PHE A 94 -9.97 26.84 -7.03
C PHE A 94 -10.67 26.24 -8.25
N TRP A 95 -10.18 26.56 -9.47
CA TRP A 95 -10.81 26.04 -10.69
C TRP A 95 -10.64 24.52 -10.82
N SER A 96 -9.50 23.97 -10.47
CA SER A 96 -9.25 22.52 -10.42
C SER A 96 -10.21 21.84 -9.42
N LEU A 97 -10.41 22.43 -8.24
CA LEU A 97 -11.34 21.91 -7.23
C LEU A 97 -12.80 21.94 -7.74
N VAL A 98 -13.24 23.05 -8.32
CA VAL A 98 -14.59 23.19 -8.88
C VAL A 98 -14.83 22.20 -10.01
N MET A 99 -13.83 21.98 -10.88
CA MET A 99 -13.95 21.05 -12.00
C MET A 99 -14.00 19.57 -11.58
N LYS A 100 -13.53 19.22 -10.39
CA LYS A 100 -13.66 17.86 -9.82
C LYS A 100 -15.04 17.56 -9.25
N LEU A 101 -15.86 18.59 -8.96
CA LEU A 101 -17.25 18.42 -8.56
C LEU A 101 -18.10 17.93 -9.73
N THR A 102 -19.11 17.13 -9.43
CA THR A 102 -20.14 16.76 -10.44
C THR A 102 -20.89 18.00 -10.95
N PRO A 103 -21.43 17.99 -12.19
CA PRO A 103 -22.11 19.16 -12.74
C PRO A 103 -23.22 19.72 -11.84
N ALA A 104 -24.02 18.86 -11.21
CA ALA A 104 -25.07 19.27 -10.28
C ALA A 104 -24.51 20.00 -9.05
N ARG A 105 -23.40 19.51 -8.47
CA ARG A 105 -22.73 20.16 -7.32
C ARG A 105 -22.10 21.50 -7.70
N ARG A 106 -21.60 21.65 -8.93
CA ARG A 106 -21.11 22.95 -9.44
C ARG A 106 -22.22 23.98 -9.45
N VAL A 107 -23.40 23.59 -9.95
CA VAL A 107 -24.58 24.49 -9.97
C VAL A 107 -24.97 24.89 -8.55
N LEU A 108 -25.03 23.95 -7.61
CA LEU A 108 -25.32 24.25 -6.20
C LEU A 108 -24.27 25.17 -5.57
N LEU A 109 -23.00 24.99 -5.89
CA LEU A 109 -21.92 25.87 -5.40
C LEU A 109 -22.03 27.28 -5.96
N ILE A 110 -22.34 27.43 -7.27
CA ILE A 110 -22.58 28.72 -7.91
C ILE A 110 -23.81 29.40 -7.30
N LEU A 111 -24.89 28.65 -7.09
CA LEU A 111 -26.09 29.17 -6.44
C LEU A 111 -25.80 29.67 -5.03
N ALA A 112 -25.07 28.88 -4.22
CA ALA A 112 -24.66 29.28 -2.89
C ALA A 112 -23.81 30.56 -2.91
N PHE A 113 -22.90 30.69 -3.89
CA PHE A 113 -22.07 31.88 -4.06
C PHE A 113 -22.91 33.12 -4.45
N VAL A 114 -23.85 32.97 -5.39
CA VAL A 114 -24.77 34.06 -5.80
C VAL A 114 -25.62 34.52 -4.63
N LEU A 115 -26.17 33.59 -3.84
CA LEU A 115 -26.96 33.93 -2.64
C LEU A 115 -26.10 34.59 -1.56
N LEU A 116 -24.83 34.18 -1.39
CA LEU A 116 -23.90 34.81 -0.46
C LEU A 116 -23.62 36.27 -0.84
N VAL A 117 -23.34 36.52 -2.09
CA VAL A 117 -23.10 37.87 -2.61
C VAL A 117 -24.40 38.70 -2.54
N GLY A 118 -25.55 38.10 -2.87
CA GLY A 118 -26.87 38.74 -2.80
C GLY A 118 -27.32 39.12 -1.39
N SER A 119 -26.86 38.39 -0.36
CA SER A 119 -27.19 38.68 1.05
C SER A 119 -26.57 39.98 1.58
N GLY A 120 -25.65 40.59 0.86
CA GLY A 120 -25.02 41.88 1.21
C GLY A 120 -25.68 43.09 0.55
N PHE A 121 -26.69 42.91 -0.31
CA PHE A 121 -27.36 44.02 -0.99
C PHE A 121 -28.61 44.47 -0.24
N HIS A 122 -28.60 45.74 0.20
CA HIS A 122 -29.79 46.43 0.71
C HIS A 122 -30.48 47.13 -0.47
N PHE A 123 -31.74 46.82 -0.68
CA PHE A 123 -32.57 47.51 -1.69
C PHE A 123 -33.49 48.48 -0.96
N GLU A 124 -33.33 49.78 -1.20
CA GLU A 124 -34.32 50.80 -0.89
C GLU A 124 -35.14 51.09 -2.13
N PHE A 125 -36.41 50.65 -2.16
CA PHE A 125 -37.33 50.93 -3.25
C PHE A 125 -38.43 51.85 -2.73
N GLY A 126 -38.27 53.17 -2.96
CA GLY A 126 -39.23 54.17 -2.54
C GLY A 126 -39.25 54.43 -1.02
N ASN A 127 -40.08 55.40 -0.59
CA ASN A 127 -40.10 55.89 0.79
C ASN A 127 -40.67 54.91 1.84
N ASP A 128 -41.26 53.75 1.45
CA ASP A 128 -42.03 52.89 2.39
C ASP A 128 -41.72 51.43 2.40
N VAL A 129 -40.82 50.92 1.58
CA VAL A 129 -40.48 49.48 1.58
C VAL A 129 -38.97 49.29 1.81
N LYS A 130 -38.58 49.02 3.06
CA LYS A 130 -37.24 48.52 3.44
C LYS A 130 -37.33 47.02 3.59
N GLY A 131 -36.68 46.27 2.71
CA GLY A 131 -36.58 44.83 2.82
C GLY A 131 -35.12 44.37 2.90
N ASP A 132 -34.73 43.78 4.03
CA ASP A 132 -33.45 43.10 4.17
C ASP A 132 -33.62 41.64 3.73
N PHE A 133 -33.09 41.29 2.57
CA PHE A 133 -33.04 39.90 2.15
C PHE A 133 -31.79 39.23 2.74
N ASN A 134 -31.99 38.44 3.79
CA ASN A 134 -30.91 37.68 4.39
C ASN A 134 -30.93 36.23 3.92
N PHE A 135 -30.17 35.92 2.87
CA PHE A 135 -30.03 34.57 2.32
C PHE A 135 -28.94 33.74 3.01
N THR A 136 -28.32 34.26 4.07
CA THR A 136 -27.18 33.61 4.76
C THR A 136 -27.54 32.20 5.26
N PHE A 137 -28.75 32.05 5.83
CA PHE A 137 -29.18 30.72 6.32
C PHE A 137 -29.29 29.70 5.17
N VAL A 138 -29.91 30.10 4.04
CA VAL A 138 -30.05 29.22 2.86
C VAL A 138 -28.68 28.89 2.29
N THR A 139 -27.77 29.86 2.20
CA THR A 139 -26.40 29.65 1.74
C THR A 139 -25.66 28.64 2.61
N VAL A 140 -25.75 28.79 3.95
CA VAL A 140 -25.12 27.85 4.90
C VAL A 140 -25.71 26.45 4.73
N MET A 141 -27.02 26.31 4.58
CA MET A 141 -27.68 25.03 4.35
C MET A 141 -27.22 24.36 3.04
N LEU A 142 -27.07 25.14 1.94
CA LEU A 142 -26.54 24.62 0.67
C LEU A 142 -25.08 24.17 0.78
N LEU A 143 -24.25 24.92 1.49
CA LEU A 143 -22.85 24.53 1.70
C LEU A 143 -22.74 23.29 2.58
N LEU A 144 -23.57 23.16 3.63
CA LEU A 144 -23.63 21.97 4.46
C LEU A 144 -24.13 20.76 3.66
N LEU A 145 -25.10 20.94 2.80
CA LEU A 145 -25.57 19.88 1.90
C LEU A 145 -24.46 19.43 0.94
N LEU A 146 -23.74 20.38 0.33
CA LEU A 146 -22.59 20.06 -0.53
C LEU A 146 -21.52 19.29 0.22
N LEU A 147 -21.20 19.73 1.43
CA LEU A 147 -20.23 19.02 2.30
C LEU A 147 -20.70 17.61 2.65
N ALA A 148 -22.00 17.46 2.98
CA ALA A 148 -22.57 16.14 3.29
C ALA A 148 -22.53 15.19 2.09
N LEU A 149 -22.84 15.69 0.88
CA LEU A 149 -22.75 14.91 -0.35
C LEU A 149 -21.32 14.49 -0.67
N GLU A 150 -20.33 15.37 -0.45
CA GLU A 150 -18.92 15.08 -0.68
C GLU A 150 -18.38 14.06 0.34
N LEU A 151 -18.79 14.19 1.61
CA LEU A 151 -18.46 13.22 2.65
C LEU A 151 -19.09 11.84 2.36
N ALA A 152 -20.33 11.80 1.91
CA ALA A 152 -21.00 10.54 1.56
C ALA A 152 -20.25 9.79 0.45
N ASP A 153 -19.82 10.48 -0.61
CA ASP A 153 -19.01 9.87 -1.68
C ASP A 153 -17.68 9.34 -1.15
N LYS A 154 -17.01 10.12 -0.29
CA LYS A 154 -15.73 9.73 0.32
C LYS A 154 -15.88 8.48 1.21
N VAL A 155 -16.97 8.40 1.98
CA VAL A 155 -17.28 7.24 2.84
C VAL A 155 -17.58 6.00 1.97
N THR A 156 -18.37 6.16 0.91
CA THR A 156 -18.65 5.07 -0.03
C THR A 156 -17.39 4.55 -0.70
N MET A 157 -16.56 5.46 -1.24
CA MET A 157 -15.29 5.09 -1.87
C MET A 157 -14.34 4.38 -0.88
N LYS A 158 -14.29 4.84 0.38
CA LYS A 158 -13.48 4.18 1.42
C LYS A 158 -13.97 2.76 1.67
N ARG A 159 -15.29 2.57 1.74
CA ARG A 159 -15.89 1.24 1.91
C ARG A 159 -15.57 0.30 0.74
N ASP A 160 -15.67 0.80 -0.50
CA ASP A 160 -15.33 0.01 -1.69
C ASP A 160 -13.86 -0.42 -1.69
N LEU A 161 -12.95 0.45 -1.23
CA LEU A 161 -11.54 0.13 -1.05
C LEU A 161 -11.31 -0.90 0.07
N GLU A 162 -12.08 -0.85 1.16
CA GLU A 162 -12.02 -1.86 2.23
C GLU A 162 -12.47 -3.24 1.71
N ILE A 163 -13.53 -3.29 0.90
CA ILE A 163 -13.98 -4.53 0.25
C ILE A 163 -12.92 -5.04 -0.73
N ALA A 164 -12.32 -4.16 -1.56
CA ALA A 164 -11.25 -4.54 -2.47
C ALA A 164 -10.04 -5.13 -1.72
N ARG A 165 -9.69 -4.56 -0.57
CA ARG A 165 -8.64 -5.08 0.32
C ARG A 165 -8.99 -6.47 0.87
N GLU A 166 -10.23 -6.67 1.29
CA GLU A 166 -10.69 -7.96 1.78
C GLU A 166 -10.55 -9.03 0.69
N ILE A 167 -11.01 -8.75 -0.53
CA ILE A 167 -10.85 -9.64 -1.69
C ILE A 167 -9.37 -9.92 -1.96
N GLN A 168 -8.52 -8.90 -1.94
CA GLN A 168 -7.08 -9.06 -2.17
C GLN A 168 -6.43 -9.95 -1.11
N THR A 169 -6.86 -9.84 0.15
CA THR A 169 -6.37 -10.68 1.25
C THR A 169 -6.67 -12.16 1.02
N TRP A 170 -7.74 -12.51 0.29
CA TRP A 170 -8.05 -13.91 -0.08
C TRP A 170 -7.18 -14.44 -1.21
N LEU A 171 -6.58 -13.57 -2.03
CA LEU A 171 -5.74 -13.95 -3.16
C LEU A 171 -4.31 -14.27 -2.75
N VAL A 172 -3.87 -13.83 -1.58
CA VAL A 172 -2.53 -14.09 -1.04
C VAL A 172 -2.60 -15.09 0.13
N PRO A 173 -1.54 -15.89 0.36
CA PRO A 173 -1.55 -16.84 1.45
C PRO A 173 -1.55 -16.13 2.81
N SER A 174 -2.42 -16.57 3.72
CA SER A 174 -2.44 -16.10 5.11
C SER A 174 -1.38 -16.76 5.98
N LYS A 175 -0.94 -17.97 5.60
CA LYS A 175 0.10 -18.75 6.28
C LYS A 175 0.96 -19.46 5.23
N PRO A 176 2.27 -19.61 5.49
CA PRO A 176 3.11 -20.39 4.61
C PRO A 176 2.73 -21.89 4.69
N PRO A 177 2.89 -22.64 3.60
CA PRO A 177 2.71 -24.09 3.63
C PRO A 177 3.82 -24.75 4.47
N GLU A 178 3.50 -25.90 5.06
CA GLU A 178 4.52 -26.76 5.69
C GLU A 178 5.38 -27.41 4.61
N VAL A 179 6.70 -27.27 4.76
CA VAL A 179 7.67 -27.75 3.79
C VAL A 179 8.75 -28.57 4.51
N ALA A 180 8.99 -29.79 4.03
CA ALA A 180 10.04 -30.63 4.58
C ALA A 180 11.43 -29.98 4.38
N GLY A 181 12.21 -29.85 5.45
CA GLY A 181 13.56 -29.30 5.41
C GLY A 181 13.66 -27.79 5.15
N ALA A 182 12.55 -27.06 5.13
CA ALA A 182 12.55 -25.60 5.05
C ALA A 182 11.51 -25.00 5.99
N ASP A 183 11.77 -23.76 6.42
CA ASP A 183 10.87 -22.92 7.19
C ASP A 183 10.62 -21.63 6.39
N ILE A 184 9.38 -21.20 6.28
CA ILE A 184 9.00 -20.08 5.44
C ILE A 184 8.20 -19.08 6.25
N ALA A 185 8.51 -17.80 6.06
CA ALA A 185 7.74 -16.70 6.62
C ALA A 185 7.63 -15.57 5.61
N PHE A 186 6.52 -14.84 5.68
CA PHE A 186 6.30 -13.67 4.83
C PHE A 186 5.56 -12.57 5.60
N ALA A 187 5.84 -11.33 5.22
CA ALA A 187 5.11 -10.14 5.65
C ALA A 187 4.93 -9.21 4.46
N SER A 188 3.74 -8.63 4.37
CA SER A 188 3.44 -7.57 3.42
C SER A 188 2.68 -6.45 4.12
N ARG A 189 3.08 -5.22 3.85
CA ARG A 189 2.48 -3.99 4.36
C ARG A 189 2.14 -3.07 3.20
N PRO A 190 0.85 -2.98 2.80
CA PRO A 190 0.41 -2.05 1.78
C PRO A 190 0.65 -0.59 2.21
N GLN A 191 1.12 0.25 1.28
CA GLN A 191 1.20 1.70 1.45
C GLN A 191 -0.19 2.33 1.60
N ASN A 192 -1.14 1.83 0.82
CA ASN A 192 -2.52 2.29 0.77
C ASN A 192 -3.49 1.19 1.21
N SER A 193 -4.78 1.34 0.89
CA SER A 193 -5.80 0.33 1.22
C SER A 193 -5.57 -1.00 0.51
N VAL A 194 -5.01 -0.98 -0.71
CA VAL A 194 -4.69 -2.15 -1.53
C VAL A 194 -3.26 -2.07 -2.03
N ALA A 195 -2.60 -3.21 -2.24
CA ALA A 195 -1.20 -3.35 -2.65
C ALA A 195 -1.05 -3.64 -4.16
N GLY A 196 0.08 -3.20 -4.74
CA GLY A 196 0.59 -3.69 -6.02
C GLY A 196 1.42 -4.96 -5.85
N ASP A 197 2.04 -5.14 -4.69
CA ASP A 197 2.86 -6.30 -4.36
C ASP A 197 2.06 -7.60 -4.35
N TYR A 198 2.68 -8.65 -4.87
CA TYR A 198 2.21 -10.02 -4.79
C TYR A 198 3.29 -10.92 -4.21
N TYR A 199 2.91 -11.80 -3.31
CA TYR A 199 3.76 -12.89 -2.80
C TYR A 199 2.94 -14.15 -2.67
N ASP A 200 3.58 -15.29 -2.88
CA ASP A 200 2.92 -16.59 -2.74
C ASP A 200 3.93 -17.71 -2.44
N ALA A 201 3.43 -18.75 -1.78
CA ALA A 201 4.13 -20.00 -1.56
C ALA A 201 3.11 -21.14 -1.64
N PHE A 202 3.13 -21.94 -2.71
CA PHE A 202 2.11 -22.96 -2.94
C PHE A 202 2.63 -24.15 -3.75
N TYR A 203 1.96 -25.27 -3.61
CA TYR A 203 2.16 -26.42 -4.47
C TYR A 203 1.23 -26.30 -5.70
N PRO A 204 1.77 -26.33 -6.94
CA PRO A 204 0.98 -26.15 -8.15
C PRO A 204 -0.12 -27.20 -8.36
N THR A 205 0.09 -28.43 -7.88
CA THR A 205 -0.89 -29.53 -7.97
C THR A 205 -1.13 -30.14 -6.58
N LEU A 206 -2.37 -30.52 -6.28
CA LEU A 206 -2.74 -31.15 -5.02
C LEU A 206 -2.00 -32.48 -4.74
N SER A 207 -1.60 -33.19 -5.78
CA SER A 207 -0.78 -34.43 -5.67
C SER A 207 0.70 -34.14 -5.38
N ALA A 208 1.12 -32.89 -5.35
CA ALA A 208 2.50 -32.47 -5.13
C ALA A 208 2.84 -32.24 -3.64
N GLU A 209 1.86 -32.28 -2.73
CA GLU A 209 2.07 -31.99 -1.30
C GLU A 209 3.03 -32.98 -0.61
N GLU A 210 3.09 -34.24 -1.06
CA GLU A 210 3.97 -35.25 -0.43
C GLU A 210 5.40 -35.28 -0.98
N ASN A 211 5.65 -34.94 -2.25
CA ASN A 211 6.98 -34.93 -2.89
C ASN A 211 7.12 -33.89 -4.02
N GLY A 212 6.25 -32.90 -4.07
CA GLY A 212 6.19 -31.93 -5.15
C GLY A 212 7.14 -30.76 -4.97
N LYS A 213 7.28 -30.00 -6.06
CA LYS A 213 8.00 -28.74 -6.05
C LYS A 213 7.12 -27.64 -5.50
N LEU A 214 7.65 -26.88 -4.54
CA LEU A 214 7.01 -25.69 -4.01
C LEU A 214 7.31 -24.50 -4.94
N MET A 215 6.29 -23.79 -5.37
CA MET A 215 6.43 -22.51 -6.05
C MET A 215 6.52 -21.40 -5.00
N LEU A 216 7.56 -20.58 -5.11
CA LEU A 216 7.76 -19.35 -4.35
C LEU A 216 7.69 -18.17 -5.31
N VAL A 217 6.97 -17.13 -4.92
CA VAL A 217 6.73 -15.96 -5.77
C VAL A 217 6.85 -14.68 -4.96
N ILE A 218 7.51 -13.69 -5.55
CA ILE A 218 7.38 -12.29 -5.17
C ILE A 218 7.29 -11.47 -6.45
N ALA A 219 6.44 -10.47 -6.47
CA ALA A 219 6.28 -9.58 -7.61
C ALA A 219 5.81 -8.19 -7.15
N ASP A 220 6.16 -7.18 -7.93
CA ASP A 220 5.66 -5.82 -7.79
C ASP A 220 5.13 -5.32 -9.13
N VAL A 221 3.90 -4.80 -9.11
CA VAL A 221 3.18 -4.29 -10.27
C VAL A 221 3.37 -2.79 -10.39
N ALA A 222 3.92 -2.33 -11.50
CA ALA A 222 4.12 -0.92 -11.77
C ALA A 222 2.83 -0.10 -11.66
N GLY A 223 2.83 0.86 -10.74
CA GLY A 223 1.71 1.73 -10.43
C GLY A 223 1.27 1.60 -8.97
N LYS A 224 0.25 2.36 -8.60
CA LYS A 224 -0.23 2.41 -7.21
C LYS A 224 -1.75 2.28 -7.13
N SER A 225 -2.25 1.88 -5.96
CA SER A 225 -3.68 1.80 -5.65
C SER A 225 -4.46 0.78 -6.51
N ILE A 226 -5.71 1.07 -6.86
CA ILE A 226 -6.64 0.14 -7.52
C ILE A 226 -6.10 -0.46 -8.83
N PRO A 227 -5.49 0.31 -9.76
CA PRO A 227 -4.96 -0.28 -10.99
C PRO A 227 -3.88 -1.33 -10.75
N ALA A 228 -2.96 -1.09 -9.83
CA ALA A 228 -1.92 -2.06 -9.47
C ALA A 228 -2.53 -3.31 -8.81
N ALA A 229 -3.47 -3.14 -7.88
CA ALA A 229 -4.16 -4.23 -7.21
C ALA A 229 -4.93 -5.15 -8.18
N LEU A 230 -5.57 -4.59 -9.22
CA LEU A 230 -6.27 -5.36 -10.25
C LEU A 230 -5.29 -6.17 -11.11
N LEU A 231 -4.15 -5.58 -11.48
CA LEU A 231 -3.10 -6.28 -12.23
C LEU A 231 -2.45 -7.37 -11.38
N MET A 232 -2.22 -7.12 -10.09
CA MET A 232 -1.75 -8.13 -9.15
C MET A 232 -2.69 -9.34 -9.11
N ALA A 233 -4.00 -9.10 -9.00
CA ALA A 233 -5.00 -10.18 -9.01
C ALA A 233 -5.00 -10.98 -10.32
N THR A 234 -4.82 -10.32 -11.48
CA THR A 234 -4.72 -11.01 -12.77
C THR A 234 -3.41 -11.80 -12.90
N LEU A 235 -2.29 -11.26 -12.37
CA LEU A 235 -1.01 -11.97 -12.30
C LEU A 235 -1.15 -13.24 -11.46
N GLN A 236 -1.70 -13.14 -10.25
CA GLN A 236 -1.93 -14.26 -9.35
C GLN A 236 -2.76 -15.37 -10.01
N ALA A 237 -3.91 -15.02 -10.61
CA ALA A 237 -4.79 -15.98 -11.25
C ALA A 237 -4.11 -16.66 -12.45
N SER A 238 -3.41 -15.88 -13.29
CA SER A 238 -2.70 -16.40 -14.46
C SER A 238 -1.54 -17.32 -14.06
N LEU A 239 -0.74 -16.90 -13.08
CA LEU A 239 0.37 -17.68 -12.58
C LEU A 239 -0.08 -19.03 -12.01
N ARG A 240 -1.07 -19.02 -11.10
CA ARG A 240 -1.57 -20.26 -10.50
C ARG A 240 -2.20 -21.21 -11.53
N THR A 241 -2.87 -20.65 -12.55
CA THR A 241 -3.44 -21.45 -13.64
C THR A 241 -2.35 -22.11 -14.49
N ILE A 242 -1.34 -21.33 -14.92
CA ILE A 242 -0.25 -21.84 -15.77
C ILE A 242 0.63 -22.82 -14.98
N ALA A 243 0.93 -22.52 -13.72
CA ALA A 243 1.72 -23.42 -12.86
C ALA A 243 1.01 -24.77 -12.64
N GLY A 244 -0.32 -24.78 -12.54
CA GLY A 244 -1.13 -25.99 -12.40
C GLY A 244 -1.02 -26.97 -13.61
N GLU A 245 -0.55 -26.50 -14.75
CA GLU A 245 -0.32 -27.34 -15.93
C GLU A 245 1.00 -28.14 -15.87
N GLY A 246 1.87 -27.86 -14.90
CA GLY A 246 3.13 -28.59 -14.68
C GLY A 246 4.23 -28.24 -15.67
N SER A 247 4.16 -27.11 -16.36
CA SER A 247 5.20 -26.62 -17.28
C SER A 247 6.50 -26.30 -16.53
N PRO A 248 7.69 -26.51 -17.13
CA PRO A 248 8.95 -26.05 -16.56
C PRO A 248 8.96 -24.55 -16.30
N LEU A 249 9.68 -24.08 -15.28
CA LEU A 249 9.71 -22.68 -14.84
C LEU A 249 10.05 -21.69 -15.99
N GLY A 250 11.00 -22.08 -16.86
CA GLY A 250 11.38 -21.25 -18.02
C GLY A 250 10.26 -21.10 -19.04
N GLU A 251 9.40 -22.10 -19.24
CA GLU A 251 8.23 -22.01 -20.10
C GLU A 251 7.11 -21.20 -19.43
N LEU A 252 6.89 -21.44 -18.14
CA LEU A 252 5.91 -20.74 -17.33
C LEU A 252 6.12 -19.22 -17.39
N ILE A 253 7.34 -18.74 -17.17
CA ILE A 253 7.65 -17.31 -17.18
C ILE A 253 7.42 -16.68 -18.57
N VAL A 254 7.76 -17.38 -19.66
CA VAL A 254 7.52 -16.93 -21.04
C VAL A 254 6.02 -16.81 -21.34
N ARG A 255 5.21 -17.78 -20.90
CA ARG A 255 3.75 -17.76 -21.06
C ARG A 255 3.13 -16.62 -20.26
N LEU A 256 3.59 -16.44 -19.01
CA LEU A 256 3.15 -15.35 -18.14
C LEU A 256 3.50 -13.98 -18.73
N ASN A 257 4.72 -13.83 -19.29
CA ASN A 257 5.14 -12.62 -19.97
C ASN A 257 4.29 -12.30 -21.21
N ARG A 258 3.95 -13.29 -22.03
CA ARG A 258 3.04 -13.09 -23.17
C ARG A 258 1.68 -12.57 -22.73
N TYR A 259 1.14 -13.15 -21.66
CA TYR A 259 -0.11 -12.67 -21.07
C TYR A 259 0.00 -11.23 -20.59
N ALA A 260 1.04 -10.92 -19.82
CA ALA A 260 1.29 -9.58 -19.31
C ALA A 260 1.47 -8.56 -20.45
N SER A 261 2.22 -8.91 -21.50
CA SER A 261 2.46 -8.04 -22.66
C SER A 261 1.18 -7.74 -23.46
N ALA A 262 0.29 -8.74 -23.59
CA ALA A 262 -1.00 -8.55 -24.26
C ALA A 262 -1.93 -7.57 -23.52
N HIS A 263 -1.69 -7.32 -22.22
CA HIS A 263 -2.53 -6.48 -21.35
C HIS A 263 -1.76 -5.27 -20.76
N SER A 264 -0.57 -4.97 -21.30
CA SER A 264 0.36 -3.94 -20.75
C SER A 264 0.00 -2.50 -21.10
N LEU A 265 -1.04 -2.23 -21.88
CA LEU A 265 -1.39 -0.90 -22.39
C LEU A 265 -0.18 -0.20 -23.07
N ASP A 266 0.36 -0.83 -24.09
CA ASP A 266 1.55 -0.37 -24.83
C ASP A 266 2.81 -0.22 -23.95
N GLY A 267 3.06 -1.19 -23.07
CA GLY A 267 4.23 -1.22 -22.20
C GLY A 267 4.19 -0.26 -21.01
N ARG A 268 3.08 0.45 -20.81
CA ARG A 268 2.92 1.37 -19.65
C ARG A 268 2.64 0.65 -18.34
N ARG A 269 2.30 -0.62 -18.42
CA ARG A 269 2.01 -1.49 -17.27
C ARG A 269 2.92 -2.70 -17.37
N PHE A 270 3.84 -2.82 -16.46
CA PHE A 270 4.77 -3.93 -16.36
C PHE A 270 4.76 -4.46 -14.93
N THR A 271 5.31 -5.64 -14.75
CA THR A 271 5.43 -6.27 -13.43
C THR A 271 6.82 -6.82 -13.29
N THR A 272 7.49 -6.48 -12.21
CA THR A 272 8.73 -7.16 -11.81
C THR A 272 8.37 -8.40 -11.01
N ALA A 273 9.07 -9.52 -11.20
CA ALA A 273 8.74 -10.76 -10.50
C ALA A 273 9.99 -11.64 -10.32
N VAL A 274 10.02 -12.39 -9.22
CA VAL A 274 10.86 -13.57 -9.06
C VAL A 274 9.97 -14.76 -8.86
N LEU A 275 10.18 -15.78 -9.67
CA LEU A 275 9.58 -17.10 -9.53
C LEU A 275 10.66 -18.10 -9.17
N ALA A 276 10.39 -18.98 -8.20
CA ALA A 276 11.30 -20.05 -7.84
C ALA A 276 10.55 -21.34 -7.52
N GLU A 277 11.08 -22.46 -8.01
CA GLU A 277 10.64 -23.81 -7.68
C GLU A 277 11.62 -24.43 -6.71
N TYR A 278 11.18 -24.73 -5.51
CA TYR A 278 11.95 -25.44 -4.50
C TYR A 278 11.55 -26.91 -4.44
N GLU A 279 12.52 -27.80 -4.57
CA GLU A 279 12.36 -29.25 -4.45
C GLU A 279 12.92 -29.72 -3.09
N PRO A 280 12.06 -30.03 -2.12
CA PRO A 280 12.50 -30.38 -0.76
C PRO A 280 13.42 -31.61 -0.70
N ALA A 281 13.16 -32.62 -1.52
CA ALA A 281 13.91 -33.87 -1.54
C ALA A 281 15.39 -33.70 -1.89
N THR A 282 15.70 -32.78 -2.80
CA THR A 282 17.05 -32.50 -3.30
C THR A 282 17.61 -31.18 -2.75
N ARG A 283 16.80 -30.40 -2.03
CA ARG A 283 17.10 -29.01 -1.61
C ARG A 283 17.49 -28.09 -2.76
N ARG A 284 17.10 -28.45 -3.98
CA ARG A 284 17.37 -27.67 -5.18
C ARG A 284 16.32 -26.61 -5.35
N LEU A 285 16.74 -25.38 -5.60
CA LEU A 285 15.90 -24.26 -5.97
C LEU A 285 16.27 -23.83 -7.38
N VAL A 286 15.29 -23.85 -8.29
CA VAL A 286 15.41 -23.28 -9.63
C VAL A 286 14.67 -21.95 -9.62
N TYR A 287 15.28 -20.89 -10.13
CA TYR A 287 14.66 -19.58 -10.11
C TYR A 287 14.82 -18.81 -11.43
N VAL A 288 14.00 -17.80 -11.60
CA VAL A 288 14.05 -16.82 -12.66
C VAL A 288 13.65 -15.45 -12.13
N ASN A 289 14.42 -14.43 -12.46
CA ASN A 289 14.16 -13.04 -12.08
C ASN A 289 13.69 -12.25 -13.31
N ALA A 290 12.47 -11.77 -13.32
CA ALA A 290 11.90 -10.90 -14.34
C ALA A 290 12.02 -9.42 -13.92
N GLY A 291 13.25 -8.92 -13.85
CA GLY A 291 13.56 -7.50 -13.55
C GLY A 291 13.21 -7.03 -12.15
N HIS A 292 13.06 -7.93 -11.20
CA HIS A 292 12.77 -7.63 -9.79
C HIS A 292 14.05 -7.46 -8.99
N ASN A 293 13.95 -6.90 -7.78
CA ASN A 293 15.04 -6.86 -6.82
C ASN A 293 15.57 -8.29 -6.60
N PRO A 294 16.87 -8.54 -6.86
CA PRO A 294 17.39 -9.89 -6.78
C PRO A 294 17.30 -10.42 -5.36
N PRO A 295 16.73 -11.63 -5.17
CA PRO A 295 16.75 -12.28 -3.85
C PRO A 295 18.17 -12.46 -3.33
N ILE A 296 18.33 -12.39 -2.03
CA ILE A 296 19.63 -12.52 -1.39
C ILE A 296 19.71 -13.87 -0.69
N LEU A 297 20.62 -14.69 -1.14
CA LEU A 297 20.99 -15.93 -0.46
C LEU A 297 22.09 -15.65 0.55
N ARG A 298 21.80 -15.84 1.84
CA ARG A 298 22.78 -15.82 2.92
C ARG A 298 23.13 -17.24 3.30
N ARG A 299 24.38 -17.60 3.13
CA ARG A 299 24.91 -18.90 3.53
C ARG A 299 25.06 -18.99 5.06
N ALA A 300 25.09 -20.19 5.59
CA ALA A 300 25.30 -20.43 7.03
C ALA A 300 26.56 -19.74 7.57
N ASN A 301 27.63 -19.62 6.78
CA ASN A 301 28.86 -18.90 7.13
C ASN A 301 28.77 -17.37 7.06
N GLY A 302 27.61 -16.79 6.74
CA GLY A 302 27.38 -15.36 6.63
C GLY A 302 27.70 -14.77 5.24
N ALA A 303 28.24 -15.53 4.29
CA ALA A 303 28.42 -15.05 2.91
C ALA A 303 27.06 -14.77 2.25
N THR A 304 26.99 -13.72 1.46
CA THR A 304 25.78 -13.30 0.75
C THR A 304 25.99 -13.33 -0.76
N GLU A 305 24.99 -13.80 -1.50
CA GLU A 305 24.95 -13.89 -2.95
C GLU A 305 23.60 -13.34 -3.46
N LYS A 306 23.62 -12.59 -4.56
CA LYS A 306 22.40 -12.11 -5.22
C LYS A 306 21.99 -13.06 -6.33
N LEU A 307 20.70 -13.37 -6.42
CA LEU A 307 20.14 -14.27 -7.43
C LEU A 307 19.64 -13.43 -8.63
N GLU A 308 20.51 -13.21 -9.61
CA GLU A 308 20.27 -12.23 -10.71
C GLU A 308 19.81 -12.87 -12.03
N ALA A 309 19.89 -14.23 -12.19
CA ALA A 309 19.53 -14.88 -13.44
C ALA A 309 18.06 -14.63 -13.81
N GLY A 310 17.83 -14.15 -15.03
CA GLY A 310 16.48 -13.83 -15.49
C GLY A 310 16.44 -13.00 -16.77
N GLY A 311 15.61 -11.95 -16.80
CA GLY A 311 15.38 -11.13 -17.97
C GLY A 311 14.63 -9.81 -17.62
N LEU A 312 13.96 -9.26 -18.63
CA LEU A 312 13.19 -8.02 -18.51
C LEU A 312 11.95 -8.20 -17.63
N PRO A 313 11.41 -7.12 -17.02
CA PRO A 313 10.11 -7.14 -16.39
C PRO A 313 9.01 -7.69 -17.31
N LEU A 314 8.03 -8.37 -16.74
CA LEU A 314 6.89 -8.91 -17.46
C LEU A 314 6.06 -7.77 -18.08
N GLY A 315 5.67 -7.92 -19.33
CA GLY A 315 4.82 -6.95 -20.02
C GLY A 315 5.57 -5.86 -20.79
N ILE A 316 6.90 -5.81 -20.72
CA ILE A 316 7.72 -4.84 -21.49
C ILE A 316 7.88 -5.30 -22.94
N ASP A 317 8.30 -6.56 -23.15
CA ASP A 317 8.51 -7.14 -24.46
C ASP A 317 7.98 -8.58 -24.50
N ALA A 318 7.02 -8.85 -25.37
CA ALA A 318 6.44 -10.18 -25.53
C ALA A 318 7.45 -11.26 -26.00
N GLY A 319 8.54 -10.82 -26.64
CA GLY A 319 9.64 -11.67 -27.11
C GLY A 319 10.79 -11.82 -26.11
N ALA A 320 10.67 -11.28 -24.89
CA ALA A 320 11.74 -11.35 -23.91
C ALA A 320 12.15 -12.79 -23.60
N VAL A 321 13.46 -12.99 -23.46
CA VAL A 321 14.10 -14.26 -23.11
C VAL A 321 14.45 -14.22 -21.63
N TYR A 322 14.22 -15.34 -20.94
CA TYR A 322 14.47 -15.48 -19.51
C TYR A 322 15.45 -16.61 -19.25
N GLU A 323 16.52 -16.29 -18.55
CA GLU A 323 17.50 -17.28 -18.08
C GLU A 323 17.04 -17.82 -16.73
N THR A 324 17.04 -19.15 -16.59
CA THR A 324 16.81 -19.81 -15.30
C THR A 324 18.13 -20.28 -14.72
N ALA A 325 18.31 -20.14 -13.42
CA ALA A 325 19.44 -20.71 -12.71
C ALA A 325 19.00 -21.62 -11.56
N ALA A 326 19.91 -22.43 -11.08
CA ALA A 326 19.64 -23.37 -10.00
C ALA A 326 20.71 -23.23 -8.92
N ILE A 327 20.26 -23.30 -7.66
CA ILE A 327 21.10 -23.34 -6.47
C ILE A 327 20.68 -24.48 -5.56
N GLU A 328 21.58 -24.91 -4.69
CA GLU A 328 21.27 -25.80 -3.59
C GLU A 328 21.19 -25.00 -2.28
N LEU A 329 20.09 -25.14 -1.55
CA LEU A 329 19.91 -24.57 -0.22
C LEU A 329 20.46 -25.54 0.83
N LYS A 330 21.61 -25.23 1.40
CA LYS A 330 22.23 -26.03 2.46
C LYS A 330 21.60 -25.71 3.81
N SER A 331 21.71 -26.65 4.76
CA SER A 331 21.23 -26.41 6.13
C SER A 331 21.85 -25.14 6.72
N GLY A 332 21.03 -24.29 7.35
CA GLY A 332 21.44 -23.01 7.91
C GLY A 332 21.45 -21.85 6.89
N ASP A 333 21.23 -22.11 5.60
CA ASP A 333 21.09 -21.05 4.59
C ASP A 333 19.76 -20.30 4.77
N ALA A 334 19.77 -19.01 4.43
CA ALA A 334 18.58 -18.18 4.37
C ALA A 334 18.44 -17.55 2.97
N LEU A 335 17.27 -17.64 2.37
CA LEU A 335 16.96 -16.97 1.13
C LEU A 335 15.88 -15.90 1.40
N ILE A 336 16.20 -14.66 1.04
CA ILE A 336 15.40 -13.48 1.33
C ILE A 336 14.95 -12.86 0.01
N PHE A 337 13.63 -12.83 -0.21
CA PHE A 337 12.98 -12.09 -1.26
C PHE A 337 12.40 -10.79 -0.68
N TYR A 338 12.43 -9.70 -1.43
CA TYR A 338 11.96 -8.40 -0.96
C TYR A 338 11.59 -7.49 -2.13
N THR A 339 10.59 -6.63 -1.94
CA THR A 339 10.23 -5.58 -2.90
C THR A 339 11.05 -4.31 -2.65
N ASP A 340 11.08 -3.42 -3.62
CA ASP A 340 11.84 -2.17 -3.56
C ASP A 340 11.43 -1.26 -2.41
N GLY A 341 10.14 -1.30 -1.98
CA GLY A 341 9.69 -0.55 -0.82
C GLY A 341 10.45 -0.82 0.48
N VAL A 342 11.19 -1.96 0.57
CA VAL A 342 12.10 -2.23 1.70
C VAL A 342 13.30 -1.30 1.65
N VAL A 343 13.96 -1.18 0.51
CA VAL A 343 15.21 -0.41 0.34
C VAL A 343 14.95 1.05 0.06
N GLU A 344 13.80 1.39 -0.52
CA GLU A 344 13.33 2.74 -0.79
C GLU A 344 12.50 3.34 0.37
N ALA A 345 12.49 2.71 1.53
CA ALA A 345 11.88 3.27 2.74
C ALA A 345 12.68 4.51 3.21
N PHE A 346 11.98 5.61 3.50
CA PHE A 346 12.60 6.89 3.86
C PHE A 346 12.54 7.15 5.36
N ASP A 347 13.60 7.79 5.89
CA ASP A 347 13.62 8.37 7.24
C ASP A 347 13.02 9.80 7.26
N GLU A 348 13.05 10.45 8.42
CA GLU A 348 12.56 11.84 8.61
C GLU A 348 13.40 12.88 7.82
N ASN A 349 14.63 12.54 7.41
CA ASN A 349 15.53 13.39 6.63
C ASN A 349 15.45 13.12 5.12
N ALA A 350 14.47 12.31 4.68
CA ALA A 350 14.32 11.85 3.30
C ALA A 350 15.55 11.07 2.77
N GLN A 351 16.23 10.33 3.65
CA GLN A 351 17.26 9.37 3.28
C GLN A 351 16.62 8.01 3.09
N GLU A 352 17.02 7.29 2.04
CA GLU A 352 16.59 5.92 1.80
C GLU A 352 17.28 4.94 2.76
N PHE A 353 16.60 3.86 3.14
CA PHE A 353 17.19 2.76 3.87
C PHE A 353 18.37 2.16 3.11
N GLY A 354 18.18 1.89 1.83
CA GLY A 354 19.20 1.54 0.87
C GLY A 354 19.68 0.08 0.95
N ASN A 355 20.29 -0.35 -0.13
CA ASN A 355 20.78 -1.73 -0.28
C ASN A 355 21.87 -2.10 0.73
N ASP A 356 22.72 -1.17 1.12
CA ASP A 356 23.84 -1.47 2.03
C ASP A 356 23.33 -1.83 3.43
N ARG A 357 22.41 -1.02 3.98
CA ARG A 357 21.79 -1.31 5.28
C ARG A 357 21.00 -2.61 5.25
N TRP A 358 20.33 -2.89 4.11
CA TRP A 358 19.60 -4.13 3.91
C TRP A 358 20.53 -5.34 3.93
N LEU A 359 21.63 -5.30 3.18
CA LEU A 359 22.65 -6.35 3.17
C LEU A 359 23.29 -6.55 4.56
N ASP A 360 23.58 -5.48 5.27
CA ASP A 360 24.14 -5.56 6.62
C ASP A 360 23.16 -6.18 7.61
N ALA A 361 21.85 -5.86 7.49
CA ALA A 361 20.81 -6.51 8.29
C ALA A 361 20.73 -8.02 8.00
N ILE A 362 20.80 -8.42 6.72
CA ILE A 362 20.80 -9.84 6.32
C ILE A 362 22.06 -10.58 6.83
N ARG A 363 23.25 -9.97 6.73
CA ARG A 363 24.49 -10.54 7.26
C ARG A 363 24.45 -10.74 8.78
N ALA A 364 23.77 -9.82 9.48
CA ALA A 364 23.63 -9.84 10.93
C ALA A 364 22.56 -10.82 11.44
N LEU A 365 21.83 -11.52 10.55
CA LEU A 365 20.82 -12.50 10.96
C LEU A 365 21.44 -13.62 11.80
N PRO A 366 20.92 -13.88 13.00
CA PRO A 366 21.30 -15.05 13.77
C PRO A 366 20.78 -16.35 13.13
N ASP A 367 21.17 -17.47 13.71
CA ASP A 367 20.63 -18.78 13.30
C ASP A 367 19.24 -19.00 13.94
N TRP A 368 18.27 -18.27 13.43
CA TRP A 368 16.87 -18.28 13.85
C TRP A 368 15.98 -18.93 12.79
N GLY A 369 14.74 -19.26 13.17
CA GLY A 369 13.70 -19.64 12.21
C GLY A 369 13.35 -18.53 11.22
N ALA A 370 12.52 -18.85 10.22
CA ALA A 370 12.14 -17.88 9.20
C ALA A 370 11.33 -16.71 9.79
N GLN A 371 10.44 -17.00 10.74
CA GLN A 371 9.57 -15.98 11.34
C GLN A 371 10.35 -14.96 12.17
N GLU A 372 11.29 -15.42 13.01
CA GLU A 372 12.14 -14.54 13.81
C GLU A 372 13.10 -13.74 12.91
N SER A 373 13.65 -14.37 11.87
CA SER A 373 14.48 -13.71 10.86
C SER A 373 13.71 -12.59 10.16
N LEU A 374 12.48 -12.86 9.73
CA LEU A 374 11.60 -11.88 9.11
C LEU A 374 11.29 -10.71 10.05
N GLN A 375 10.94 -11.00 11.30
CA GLN A 375 10.66 -9.97 12.30
C GLN A 375 11.88 -9.07 12.57
N PHE A 376 13.06 -9.67 12.63
CA PHE A 376 14.30 -8.90 12.79
C PHE A 376 14.54 -7.97 11.61
N LEU A 377 14.42 -8.47 10.38
CA LEU A 377 14.62 -7.67 9.16
C LEU A 377 13.62 -6.52 9.07
N MET A 378 12.35 -6.80 9.29
CA MET A 378 11.30 -5.78 9.25
C MET A 378 11.49 -4.74 10.36
N LYS A 379 11.93 -5.18 11.56
CA LYS A 379 12.25 -4.24 12.64
C LYS A 379 13.39 -3.30 12.28
N ARG A 380 14.41 -3.74 11.54
CA ARG A 380 15.52 -2.87 11.08
C ARG A 380 15.00 -1.76 10.16
N VAL A 381 14.05 -2.06 9.29
CA VAL A 381 13.38 -1.06 8.45
C VAL A 381 12.57 -0.11 9.31
N ASP A 382 11.76 -0.63 10.24
CA ASP A 382 10.91 0.18 11.12
C ASP A 382 11.72 1.13 12.01
N ASP A 383 12.81 0.63 12.60
CA ASP A 383 13.70 1.43 13.46
C ASP A 383 14.37 2.58 12.67
N PHE A 384 14.61 2.39 11.36
CA PHE A 384 15.15 3.43 10.48
C PHE A 384 14.09 4.47 10.06
N VAL A 385 12.91 4.00 9.63
CA VAL A 385 11.81 4.85 9.13
C VAL A 385 11.23 5.73 10.25
N GLY A 386 11.19 5.25 11.48
CA GLY A 386 10.64 5.95 12.62
C GLY A 386 9.15 6.29 12.43
N LEU A 387 8.80 7.58 12.47
CA LEU A 387 7.42 8.07 12.29
C LEU A 387 7.09 8.49 10.86
N THR A 388 8.00 8.32 9.92
CA THR A 388 7.81 8.70 8.52
C THR A 388 6.74 7.81 7.89
N ARG A 389 5.88 8.42 7.06
CA ARG A 389 4.86 7.66 6.33
C ARG A 389 5.51 6.78 5.27
N GLN A 390 5.08 5.53 5.21
CA GLN A 390 5.51 4.57 4.19
C GLN A 390 5.28 5.11 2.77
N SER A 391 6.30 4.99 1.90
CA SER A 391 6.35 5.54 0.54
C SER A 391 5.87 4.56 -0.53
N ASP A 392 6.00 3.25 -0.30
CA ASP A 392 5.58 2.17 -1.20
C ASP A 392 5.14 0.92 -0.44
N ASP A 393 4.60 -0.07 -1.13
CA ASP A 393 4.29 -1.37 -0.55
C ASP A 393 5.58 -2.05 -0.08
N ILE A 394 5.58 -2.67 1.09
CA ILE A 394 6.74 -3.35 1.66
C ILE A 394 6.41 -4.82 1.81
N THR A 395 7.08 -5.67 1.03
CA THR A 395 6.90 -7.13 1.10
C THR A 395 8.23 -7.83 1.26
N CYS A 396 8.29 -8.78 2.18
CA CYS A 396 9.46 -9.62 2.41
C CYS A 396 9.03 -11.08 2.65
N LEU A 397 9.73 -12.01 2.01
CA LEU A 397 9.57 -13.46 2.19
C LEU A 397 10.93 -14.06 2.54
N VAL A 398 10.97 -14.85 3.59
CA VAL A 398 12.18 -15.51 4.10
C VAL A 398 12.00 -17.02 4.05
N VAL A 399 12.96 -17.72 3.47
CA VAL A 399 13.07 -19.18 3.48
C VAL A 399 14.32 -19.58 4.22
N ARG A 400 14.19 -20.38 5.26
CA ARG A 400 15.31 -20.95 6.04
C ARG A 400 15.41 -22.43 5.77
N SER A 401 16.58 -22.90 5.29
CA SER A 401 16.86 -24.32 5.12
C SER A 401 17.26 -24.93 6.47
N LYS A 402 16.59 -26.04 6.83
CA LYS A 402 16.82 -26.80 8.09
C LYS A 402 17.86 -27.88 7.92
#